data_80575e2ea5206527b5f86bd605a07008
#
_entry.id   80575e2ea5206527b5f86bd605a07008
#
_cell.length_a   1.000
_cell.length_b   1.000
_cell.length_c   1.000
_cell.angle_alpha   90.00
_cell.angle_beta   90.00
_cell.angle_gamma   90.00
#
_symmetry.space_group_name_H-M   'P 1'
#
loop_
_entity.id
_entity.type
_entity.pdbx_description
1 polymer ?
#
loop_
_entity_poly.entity_id
_entity_poly.type
_entity_poly.pdbx_seq_one_letter_code
_entity_poly.pdbx_strand_id
1 'polypeptide(L)'
;MISYYFWKKLNIVDLFEKILKDKGPLGSLSHIDDNYYMFPMLEGEIGPRMKFKGKDVLNWSLNNYLGLANHPEVRKADADAAKDWGLSYPMGARMMSGNSVHHQQLERDLSAFVSKEDSILLNYGYQGVLSVIDALVDRKDVIVYDSCLLYTSDAADDTPC
;
A
#
# COMPACT_ATOMS: atom_id res chain seq x y z
N MET A 1 -40.19 -6.84 8.46
CA MET A 1 -39.57 -7.70 7.43
C MET A 1 -40.12 -7.25 6.07
N ILE A 2 -39.37 -6.39 5.35
CA ILE A 2 -39.79 -5.93 4.02
C ILE A 2 -39.59 -7.12 3.07
N SER A 3 -40.68 -7.57 2.50
CA SER A 3 -40.73 -8.82 1.72
C SER A 3 -39.81 -8.73 0.51
N TYR A 4 -39.04 -9.78 0.25
CA TYR A 4 -38.22 -10.01 -0.96
C TYR A 4 -38.98 -9.68 -2.28
N TYR A 5 -40.30 -9.84 -2.28
CA TYR A 5 -41.18 -9.48 -3.40
C TYR A 5 -41.29 -7.97 -3.65
N PHE A 6 -41.10 -7.13 -2.65
CA PHE A 6 -41.19 -5.67 -2.79
C PHE A 6 -39.99 -5.12 -3.59
N TRP A 7 -38.81 -5.68 -3.37
CA TRP A 7 -37.59 -5.29 -4.07
C TRP A 7 -37.59 -5.68 -5.54
N LYS A 8 -38.17 -6.83 -5.89
CA LYS A 8 -38.31 -7.26 -7.29
C LYS A 8 -39.21 -6.36 -8.13
N LYS A 9 -40.18 -5.69 -7.50
CA LYS A 9 -41.12 -4.77 -8.15
C LYS A 9 -40.53 -3.40 -8.48
N LEU A 10 -39.41 -3.03 -7.84
CA LEU A 10 -38.75 -1.74 -8.01
C LEU A 10 -37.61 -1.75 -9.04
N ASN A 11 -37.42 -2.84 -9.77
CA ASN A 11 -36.30 -3.01 -10.72
C ASN A 11 -34.92 -2.67 -10.07
N ILE A 12 -34.79 -2.86 -8.75
CA ILE A 12 -33.54 -2.65 -8.05
C ILE A 12 -32.65 -3.85 -8.37
N VAL A 13 -31.64 -3.61 -9.17
CA VAL A 13 -30.61 -4.62 -9.45
C VAL A 13 -29.83 -4.84 -8.17
N ASP A 14 -29.70 -6.11 -7.76
CA ASP A 14 -28.83 -6.47 -6.64
C ASP A 14 -27.41 -6.00 -6.93
N LEU A 15 -26.79 -5.34 -5.94
CA LEU A 15 -25.44 -4.77 -6.09
C LEU A 15 -24.43 -5.84 -6.52
N PHE A 16 -24.53 -7.03 -5.95
CA PHE A 16 -23.63 -8.12 -6.26
C PHE A 16 -23.88 -8.69 -7.67
N GLU A 17 -25.13 -8.80 -8.09
CA GLU A 17 -25.45 -9.18 -9.48
C GLU A 17 -24.92 -8.15 -10.49
N LYS A 18 -24.99 -6.87 -10.15
CA LYS A 18 -24.41 -5.82 -11.00
C LYS A 18 -22.90 -5.97 -11.11
N ILE A 19 -22.20 -6.17 -9.98
CA ILE A 19 -20.74 -6.34 -9.95
C ILE A 19 -20.30 -7.61 -10.67
N LEU A 20 -21.05 -8.71 -10.56
CA LEU A 20 -20.77 -9.95 -11.29
C LEU A 20 -20.91 -9.81 -12.81
N LYS A 21 -21.78 -8.91 -13.27
CA LYS A 21 -21.95 -8.62 -14.71
C LYS A 21 -20.91 -7.64 -15.23
N ASP A 22 -20.57 -6.64 -14.41
CA ASP A 22 -19.56 -5.64 -14.74
C ASP A 22 -18.20 -6.07 -14.18
N LYS A 23 -17.41 -6.72 -14.98
CA LYS A 23 -16.10 -7.21 -14.60
C LYS A 23 -15.03 -6.12 -14.55
N GLY A 24 -15.41 -4.86 -14.79
CA GLY A 24 -14.51 -3.73 -14.82
C GLY A 24 -13.45 -3.81 -15.94
N PRO A 25 -12.56 -2.83 -16.02
CA PRO A 25 -11.56 -2.75 -17.09
C PRO A 25 -10.62 -3.97 -17.12
N LEU A 26 -10.26 -4.50 -15.95
CA LEU A 26 -9.34 -5.64 -15.83
C LEU A 26 -10.05 -6.98 -16.06
N GLY A 27 -11.35 -7.07 -15.80
CA GLY A 27 -12.12 -8.30 -15.99
C GLY A 27 -12.26 -8.72 -17.44
N SER A 28 -12.16 -7.76 -18.38
CA SER A 28 -12.15 -8.06 -19.81
C SER A 28 -10.91 -8.84 -20.24
N LEU A 29 -9.77 -8.62 -19.59
CA LEU A 29 -8.51 -9.30 -19.90
C LEU A 29 -8.56 -10.80 -19.54
N SER A 30 -9.33 -11.18 -18.53
CA SER A 30 -9.49 -12.59 -18.14
C SER A 30 -10.13 -13.47 -19.21
N HIS A 31 -10.72 -12.88 -20.25
CA HIS A 31 -11.32 -13.58 -21.40
C HIS A 31 -10.39 -13.62 -22.62
N ILE A 32 -9.34 -12.80 -22.63
CA ILE A 32 -8.44 -12.66 -23.76
C ILE A 32 -7.28 -13.64 -23.66
N ASP A 33 -6.82 -13.92 -22.46
CA ASP A 33 -5.66 -14.76 -22.21
C ASP A 33 -5.92 -15.73 -21.04
N ASP A 34 -5.84 -17.02 -21.31
CA ASP A 34 -5.92 -18.08 -20.30
C ASP A 34 -4.78 -18.03 -19.30
N ASN A 35 -3.72 -17.28 -19.60
CA ASN A 35 -2.58 -17.04 -18.73
C ASN A 35 -2.69 -15.73 -17.93
N TYR A 36 -3.81 -15.03 -17.98
CA TYR A 36 -4.02 -13.85 -17.17
C TYR A 36 -4.11 -14.21 -15.69
N TYR A 37 -3.13 -13.76 -14.93
CA TYR A 37 -3.01 -14.03 -13.50
C TYR A 37 -3.25 -12.76 -12.69
N MET A 38 -4.47 -12.61 -12.16
CA MET A 38 -4.78 -11.63 -11.14
C MET A 38 -4.57 -12.27 -9.76
N PHE A 39 -3.96 -11.55 -8.83
CA PHE A 39 -3.59 -12.05 -7.50
C PHE A 39 -2.75 -13.33 -7.52
N PRO A 40 -1.58 -13.34 -8.19
CA PRO A 40 -0.75 -14.54 -8.26
C PRO A 40 -0.27 -14.92 -6.86
N MET A 41 -0.45 -16.19 -6.49
CA MET A 41 0.09 -16.73 -5.25
C MET A 41 1.55 -17.13 -5.47
N LEU A 42 2.46 -16.28 -5.02
CA LEU A 42 3.89 -16.54 -5.05
C LEU A 42 4.32 -17.24 -3.77
N GLU A 43 5.22 -18.19 -3.90
CA GLU A 43 5.72 -19.01 -2.80
C GLU A 43 7.23 -18.87 -2.64
N GLY A 44 7.69 -19.06 -1.42
CA GLY A 44 9.11 -19.02 -1.07
C GLY A 44 9.53 -17.70 -0.42
N GLU A 45 10.82 -17.54 -0.27
CA GLU A 45 11.43 -16.34 0.29
C GLU A 45 11.30 -15.17 -0.69
N ILE A 46 11.03 -13.97 -0.15
CA ILE A 46 10.93 -12.75 -0.97
C ILE A 46 12.24 -12.52 -1.72
N GLY A 47 12.17 -12.43 -3.06
CA GLY A 47 13.36 -12.25 -3.87
C GLY A 47 13.05 -12.11 -5.36
N PRO A 48 14.09 -11.88 -6.18
CA PRO A 48 13.92 -11.73 -7.63
C PRO A 48 13.45 -13.02 -8.31
N ARG A 49 13.58 -14.17 -7.63
CA ARG A 49 13.06 -15.45 -8.07
C ARG A 49 12.17 -16.03 -6.98
N MET A 50 10.96 -16.38 -7.36
CA MET A 50 9.97 -17.00 -6.47
C MET A 50 9.30 -18.15 -7.22
N LYS A 51 8.53 -18.97 -6.52
CA LYS A 51 7.75 -20.03 -7.15
C LYS A 51 6.33 -19.58 -7.43
N PHE A 52 5.85 -19.91 -8.62
CA PHE A 52 4.47 -19.77 -9.04
C PHE A 52 3.99 -21.04 -9.69
N LYS A 53 2.94 -21.67 -9.15
CA LYS A 53 2.42 -22.96 -9.63
C LYS A 53 3.52 -24.02 -9.77
N GLY A 54 4.40 -24.10 -8.78
CA GLY A 54 5.52 -25.05 -8.74
C GLY A 54 6.70 -24.75 -9.69
N LYS A 55 6.65 -23.66 -10.45
CA LYS A 55 7.74 -23.25 -11.36
C LYS A 55 8.48 -22.04 -10.80
N ASP A 56 9.80 -22.01 -11.01
CA ASP A 56 10.60 -20.82 -10.70
C ASP A 56 10.31 -19.71 -11.72
N VAL A 57 9.95 -18.54 -11.23
CA VAL A 57 9.65 -17.37 -12.04
C VAL A 57 10.48 -16.17 -11.60
N LEU A 58 10.77 -15.27 -12.53
CA LEU A 58 11.30 -13.94 -12.21
C LEU A 58 10.15 -13.07 -11.71
N ASN A 59 10.37 -12.44 -10.56
CA ASN A 59 9.39 -11.55 -9.95
C ASN A 59 9.82 -10.08 -10.10
N TRP A 60 9.03 -9.32 -10.86
CA TRP A 60 9.27 -7.91 -11.15
C TRP A 60 8.36 -6.97 -10.33
N SER A 61 7.48 -7.52 -9.48
CA SER A 61 6.45 -6.76 -8.78
C SER A 61 6.70 -6.57 -7.28
N LEU A 62 7.94 -6.77 -6.83
CA LEU A 62 8.30 -6.57 -5.42
C LEU A 62 8.76 -5.15 -5.13
N ASN A 63 8.27 -4.60 -4.03
CA ASN A 63 8.75 -3.33 -3.48
C ASN A 63 10.01 -3.49 -2.60
N ASN A 64 10.87 -4.43 -2.95
CA ASN A 64 12.13 -4.71 -2.24
C ASN A 64 13.32 -4.18 -3.04
N TYR A 65 13.30 -2.90 -3.39
CA TYR A 65 14.22 -2.26 -4.33
C TYR A 65 15.69 -2.37 -3.94
N LEU A 66 16.00 -2.30 -2.65
CA LEU A 66 17.36 -2.42 -2.12
C LEU A 66 17.71 -3.83 -1.66
N GLY A 67 16.81 -4.80 -1.77
CA GLY A 67 17.03 -6.16 -1.32
C GLY A 67 17.11 -6.34 0.20
N LEU A 68 16.71 -5.35 0.98
CA LEU A 68 16.88 -5.34 2.43
C LEU A 68 15.92 -6.26 3.19
N ALA A 69 14.82 -6.68 2.58
CA ALA A 69 13.84 -7.53 3.27
C ALA A 69 14.45 -8.87 3.77
N ASN A 70 15.49 -9.37 3.11
CA ASN A 70 16.19 -10.60 3.49
C ASN A 70 17.59 -10.35 4.06
N HIS A 71 17.96 -9.08 4.25
CA HIS A 71 19.28 -8.79 4.83
C HIS A 71 19.36 -9.33 6.26
N PRO A 72 20.40 -10.11 6.61
CA PRO A 72 20.47 -10.78 7.91
C PRO A 72 20.36 -9.84 9.10
N GLU A 73 21.01 -8.69 9.04
CA GLU A 73 20.95 -7.68 10.11
C GLU A 73 19.57 -7.07 10.26
N VAL A 74 18.87 -6.77 9.14
CA VAL A 74 17.51 -6.22 9.16
C VAL A 74 16.55 -7.25 9.76
N ARG A 75 16.61 -8.50 9.30
CA ARG A 75 15.79 -9.60 9.85
C ARG A 75 16.05 -9.84 11.33
N LYS A 76 17.33 -9.76 11.73
CA LYS A 76 17.70 -9.90 13.14
C LYS A 76 17.13 -8.76 13.99
N ALA A 77 17.24 -7.53 13.53
CA ALA A 77 16.69 -6.36 14.23
C ALA A 77 15.19 -6.45 14.43
N ASP A 78 14.46 -6.90 13.40
CA ASP A 78 13.01 -7.12 13.45
C ASP A 78 12.64 -8.22 14.46
N ALA A 79 13.34 -9.35 14.41
CA ALA A 79 13.12 -10.46 15.35
C ALA A 79 13.44 -10.08 16.81
N ASP A 80 14.51 -9.36 17.05
CA ASP A 80 14.88 -8.86 18.37
C ASP A 80 13.83 -7.86 18.88
N ALA A 81 13.39 -6.93 18.04
CA ALA A 81 12.33 -5.98 18.38
C ALA A 81 11.02 -6.69 18.75
N ALA A 82 10.60 -7.69 17.97
CA ALA A 82 9.41 -8.48 18.27
C ALA A 82 9.52 -9.22 19.62
N LYS A 83 10.71 -9.71 19.95
CA LYS A 83 10.99 -10.38 21.23
C LYS A 83 10.96 -9.41 22.42
N ASP A 84 11.56 -8.25 22.27
CA ASP A 84 11.75 -7.32 23.39
C ASP A 84 10.53 -6.42 23.63
N TRP A 85 9.79 -6.09 22.59
CA TRP A 85 8.69 -5.12 22.61
C TRP A 85 7.32 -5.74 22.31
N GLY A 86 7.27 -6.96 21.82
CA GLY A 86 6.06 -7.62 21.35
C GLY A 86 5.74 -7.34 19.88
N LEU A 87 4.78 -8.10 19.35
CA LEU A 87 4.33 -7.95 17.96
C LEU A 87 3.57 -6.64 17.77
N SER A 88 3.83 -5.95 16.67
CA SER A 88 3.11 -4.74 16.27
C SER A 88 3.15 -3.63 17.34
N TYR A 89 4.21 -3.58 18.14
CA TYR A 89 4.39 -2.50 19.10
C TYR A 89 4.50 -1.13 18.40
N PRO A 90 3.86 -0.09 18.92
CA PRO A 90 3.06 0.02 20.14
C PRO A 90 1.53 -0.13 19.97
N MET A 91 1.03 -0.69 18.87
CA MET A 91 -0.38 -1.05 18.66
C MET A 91 -1.41 0.06 18.95
N GLY A 92 -1.13 1.29 18.58
CA GLY A 92 -2.05 2.39 18.79
C GLY A 92 -1.87 3.51 17.77
N ALA A 93 -2.84 4.41 17.70
CA ALA A 93 -2.67 5.64 16.94
C ALA A 93 -1.60 6.51 17.59
N ARG A 94 -0.71 7.10 16.79
CA ARG A 94 0.40 7.93 17.30
C ARG A 94 -0.05 9.10 18.19
N MET A 95 -1.22 9.67 17.92
CA MET A 95 -1.79 10.75 18.72
C MET A 95 -2.15 10.34 20.16
N MET A 96 -2.30 9.04 20.42
CA MET A 96 -2.74 8.54 21.73
C MET A 96 -1.64 7.69 22.40
N SER A 97 -1.55 6.42 22.05
CA SER A 97 -0.64 5.46 22.68
C SER A 97 0.36 4.84 21.72
N GLY A 98 0.27 5.17 20.43
CA GLY A 98 1.05 4.56 19.37
C GLY A 98 2.36 5.26 19.00
N ASN A 99 2.75 6.30 19.72
CA ASN A 99 4.05 6.91 19.56
C ASN A 99 5.09 6.23 20.47
N SER A 100 6.28 5.98 19.95
CA SER A 100 7.34 5.31 20.69
C SER A 100 8.69 6.01 20.51
N VAL A 101 9.63 5.65 21.35
CA VAL A 101 11.03 6.12 21.23
C VAL A 101 11.66 5.72 19.89
N HIS A 102 11.23 4.60 19.31
CA HIS A 102 11.71 4.13 18.01
C HIS A 102 11.22 5.01 16.87
N HIS A 103 9.96 5.48 16.91
CA HIS A 103 9.45 6.46 15.95
C HIS A 103 10.28 7.74 15.99
N GLN A 104 10.48 8.29 17.17
CA GLN A 104 11.23 9.53 17.33
C GLN A 104 12.72 9.37 16.93
N GLN A 105 13.32 8.22 17.21
CA GLN A 105 14.69 7.98 16.79
C GLN A 105 14.77 7.89 15.25
N LEU A 106 13.86 7.14 14.61
CA LEU A 106 13.83 7.02 13.17
C LEU A 106 13.59 8.39 12.49
N GLU A 107 12.70 9.21 13.05
CA GLU A 107 12.47 10.57 12.55
C GLU A 107 13.73 11.43 12.61
N ARG A 108 14.47 11.41 13.73
CA ARG A 108 15.77 12.10 13.83
C ARG A 108 16.78 11.58 12.81
N ASP A 109 16.89 10.27 12.68
CA ASP A 109 17.86 9.66 11.76
C ASP A 109 17.51 9.98 10.29
N LEU A 110 16.24 9.97 9.94
CA LEU A 110 15.77 10.34 8.60
C LEU A 110 16.00 11.82 8.30
N SER A 111 15.66 12.72 9.23
CA SER A 111 15.90 14.15 9.04
C SER A 111 17.40 14.46 8.87
N ALA A 112 18.26 13.82 9.66
CA ALA A 112 19.71 13.94 9.51
C ALA A 112 20.20 13.39 8.15
N PHE A 113 19.70 12.22 7.74
CA PHE A 113 20.07 11.60 6.45
C PHE A 113 19.75 12.49 5.26
N VAL A 114 18.57 13.12 5.25
CA VAL A 114 18.14 14.00 4.16
C VAL A 114 18.53 15.47 4.37
N SER A 115 19.29 15.79 5.43
CA SER A 115 19.72 17.14 5.77
C SER A 115 18.56 18.14 5.91
N LYS A 116 17.51 17.71 6.62
CA LYS A 116 16.36 18.54 6.99
C LYS A 116 16.31 18.76 8.49
N GLU A 117 15.61 19.81 8.91
CA GLU A 117 15.51 20.19 10.33
C GLU A 117 14.72 19.15 11.13
N ASP A 118 13.68 18.59 10.53
CA ASP A 118 12.81 17.62 11.17
C ASP A 118 12.15 16.69 10.15
N SER A 119 11.56 15.60 10.62
CA SER A 119 10.76 14.69 9.81
C SER A 119 9.64 14.07 10.63
N ILE A 120 8.58 13.64 9.95
CA ILE A 120 7.47 12.91 10.54
C ILE A 120 7.26 11.60 9.79
N LEU A 121 7.15 10.51 10.53
CA LEU A 121 6.87 9.19 9.98
C LEU A 121 5.36 8.99 9.83
N LEU A 122 4.93 8.65 8.63
CA LEU A 122 3.56 8.29 8.30
C LEU A 122 3.50 6.84 7.82
N ASN A 123 2.43 6.12 8.19
CA ASN A 123 2.34 4.68 7.93
C ASN A 123 2.06 4.33 6.47
N TYR A 124 1.38 5.21 5.73
CA TYR A 124 0.96 4.97 4.35
C TYR A 124 1.27 6.19 3.49
N GLY A 125 1.96 6.00 2.37
CA GLY A 125 2.35 7.07 1.47
C GLY A 125 1.16 7.87 0.94
N TYR A 126 0.14 7.21 0.41
CA TYR A 126 -1.07 7.87 -0.09
C TYR A 126 -1.78 8.70 0.98
N GLN A 127 -2.04 8.10 2.13
CA GLN A 127 -2.68 8.81 3.26
C GLN A 127 -1.78 9.94 3.77
N GLY A 128 -0.46 9.71 3.77
CA GLY A 128 0.52 10.71 4.17
C GLY A 128 0.44 11.95 3.29
N VAL A 129 0.48 11.78 1.97
CA VAL A 129 0.38 12.90 1.01
C VAL A 129 -0.94 13.66 1.19
N LEU A 130 -2.07 12.95 1.29
CA LEU A 130 -3.37 13.59 1.54
C LEU A 130 -3.39 14.37 2.85
N SER A 131 -2.89 13.78 3.92
CA SER A 131 -2.88 14.41 5.24
C SER A 131 -1.97 15.65 5.28
N VAL A 132 -0.85 15.62 4.60
CA VAL A 132 0.07 16.78 4.50
C VAL A 132 -0.60 17.92 3.72
N ILE A 133 -1.24 17.62 2.60
CA ILE A 133 -1.95 18.64 1.82
C ILE A 133 -3.08 19.24 2.65
N ASP A 134 -3.91 18.40 3.28
CA ASP A 134 -5.04 18.86 4.11
C ASP A 134 -4.59 19.72 5.31
N ALA A 135 -3.43 19.39 5.88
CA ALA A 135 -2.90 20.12 7.03
C ALA A 135 -2.24 21.47 6.68
N LEU A 136 -1.71 21.62 5.46
CA LEU A 136 -0.92 22.78 5.06
C LEU A 136 -1.70 23.76 4.19
N VAL A 137 -2.76 23.33 3.52
CA VAL A 137 -3.43 24.10 2.48
C VAL A 137 -4.88 24.37 2.85
N ASP A 138 -5.34 25.61 2.66
CA ASP A 138 -6.73 26.00 2.85
C ASP A 138 -7.40 26.44 1.53
N ARG A 139 -8.66 26.87 1.60
CA ARG A 139 -9.46 27.26 0.42
C ARG A 139 -8.95 28.49 -0.32
N LYS A 140 -7.97 29.22 0.23
CA LYS A 140 -7.40 30.42 -0.35
C LYS A 140 -6.05 30.16 -1.01
N ASP A 141 -5.51 28.96 -0.79
CA ASP A 141 -4.23 28.56 -1.33
C ASP A 141 -4.34 28.01 -2.74
N VAL A 142 -3.28 28.10 -3.48
CA VAL A 142 -3.15 27.55 -4.84
C VAL A 142 -2.09 26.46 -4.81
N ILE A 143 -2.48 25.25 -5.18
CA ILE A 143 -1.54 24.15 -5.34
C ILE A 143 -1.08 24.09 -6.78
N VAL A 144 0.22 24.21 -6.99
CA VAL A 144 0.85 24.01 -8.30
C VAL A 144 1.53 22.66 -8.31
N TYR A 145 1.18 21.81 -9.26
CA TYR A 145 1.74 20.48 -9.40
C TYR A 145 2.07 20.17 -10.87
N ASP A 146 2.98 19.25 -11.08
CA ASP A 146 3.30 18.75 -12.42
C ASP A 146 2.13 17.89 -12.94
N SER A 147 1.72 18.09 -14.18
CA SER A 147 0.63 17.33 -14.81
C SER A 147 0.96 15.83 -14.94
N CYS A 148 2.23 15.48 -14.92
CA CYS A 148 2.71 14.11 -14.90
C CYS A 148 2.47 13.40 -13.56
N LEU A 149 2.22 14.15 -12.49
CA LEU A 149 1.92 13.62 -11.16
C LEU A 149 0.46 13.16 -11.00
N LEU A 150 -0.24 12.77 -12.03
CA LEU A 150 -1.64 12.37 -11.97
C LEU A 150 -1.90 11.18 -11.02
N TYR A 151 -0.90 10.35 -10.81
CA TYR A 151 -0.95 9.17 -9.92
C TYR A 151 0.04 9.29 -8.76
N THR A 152 0.15 10.42 -8.20
CA THR A 152 1.19 10.93 -7.31
C THR A 152 1.38 10.25 -5.98
N SER A 153 0.62 9.26 -5.65
CA SER A 153 0.78 8.53 -4.40
C SER A 153 1.80 7.40 -4.50
N ASP A 154 2.22 7.01 -5.68
CA ASP A 154 3.20 5.94 -5.86
C ASP A 154 4.19 6.27 -6.99
N ALA A 155 5.39 6.68 -6.61
CA ALA A 155 6.50 6.91 -7.54
C ALA A 155 6.98 5.64 -8.26
N ALA A 156 6.55 4.46 -7.84
CA ALA A 156 6.86 3.19 -8.48
C ALA A 156 5.97 2.90 -9.70
N ASP A 157 4.83 3.60 -9.81
CA ASP A 157 3.89 3.49 -10.93
C ASP A 157 4.16 4.56 -12.02
N ASP A 158 5.28 5.29 -11.94
CA ASP A 158 5.65 6.28 -12.93
C ASP A 158 5.72 5.67 -14.32
N THR A 159 4.64 5.82 -15.06
CA THR A 159 4.71 5.71 -16.52
C THR A 159 5.49 6.92 -17.03
N PRO A 160 6.50 6.72 -17.88
CA PRO A 160 7.25 7.84 -18.46
C PRO A 160 6.28 8.79 -19.17
N CYS A 161 6.29 10.03 -18.74
CA CYS A 161 5.54 11.11 -19.34
C CYS A 161 6.19 11.60 -20.64
#